data_63fce6a3632ed3f615efe2678f12e8e2
#
_entry.id   63fce6a3632ed3f615efe2678f12e8e2
#
_cell.length_a   1.000
_cell.length_b   1.000
_cell.length_c   1.000
_cell.angle_alpha   90.00
_cell.angle_beta   90.00
_cell.angle_gamma   90.00
#
_symmetry.space_group_name_H-M   'P 1'
#
loop_
_entity.id
_entity.type
_entity.pdbx_description
1 polymer ?
#
loop_
_entity_poly.entity_id
_entity_poly.type
_entity_poly.pdbx_seq_one_letter_code
_entity_poly.pdbx_strand_id
1 'polypeptide(L)' 'MKKRHGAEQIVGLLRQADVALGKGKKVPEVCKQLGISEQTYYRWRTKYGGMDPQMARQSH' A
#
# COMPACT_ATOMS: atom_id res chain seq x y z
N MET A 1 -5.75 20.74 5.64
CA MET A 1 -5.92 19.33 5.89
C MET A 1 -4.73 18.51 5.46
N LYS A 2 -4.20 17.72 6.32
CA LYS A 2 -3.04 16.92 6.01
C LYS A 2 -3.39 15.66 5.27
N LYS A 3 -2.64 15.36 4.27
CA LYS A 3 -2.84 14.15 3.49
C LYS A 3 -1.75 13.14 3.75
N ARG A 4 -1.44 12.97 4.99
CA ARG A 4 -0.42 12.02 5.31
C ARG A 4 -0.96 10.62 5.34
N HIS A 5 -0.21 9.70 4.77
CA HIS A 5 -0.58 8.30 4.79
C HIS A 5 -0.04 7.66 6.07
N GLY A 6 -0.91 7.30 6.96
CA GLY A 6 -0.50 6.57 8.15
C GLY A 6 -0.21 5.12 7.82
N ALA A 7 0.39 4.41 8.77
CA ALA A 7 0.73 3.00 8.55
C ALA A 7 -0.50 2.18 8.22
N GLU A 8 -1.58 2.43 8.93
CA GLU A 8 -2.82 1.70 8.69
C GLU A 8 -3.31 1.93 7.26
N GLN A 9 -3.23 3.16 6.80
CA GLN A 9 -3.68 3.49 5.45
C GLN A 9 -2.76 2.86 4.41
N ILE A 10 -1.47 2.90 4.67
CA ILE A 10 -0.50 2.31 3.75
C ILE A 10 -0.75 0.82 3.59
N VAL A 11 -0.98 0.13 4.68
CA VAL A 11 -1.26 -1.31 4.62
C VAL A 11 -2.53 -1.55 3.81
N GLY A 12 -3.54 -0.71 3.99
CA GLY A 12 -4.77 -0.84 3.22
C GLY A 12 -4.53 -0.68 1.73
N LEU A 13 -3.70 0.29 1.37
CA LEU A 13 -3.37 0.50 -0.04
C LEU A 13 -2.59 -0.68 -0.60
N LEU A 14 -1.69 -1.24 0.19
CA LEU A 14 -0.93 -2.41 -0.25
C LEU A 14 -1.85 -3.59 -0.50
N ARG A 15 -2.85 -3.77 0.33
CA ARG A 15 -3.80 -4.85 0.11
C ARG A 15 -4.59 -4.62 -1.16
N GLN A 16 -4.99 -3.39 -1.42
CA GLN A 16 -5.67 -3.09 -2.68
C GLN A 16 -4.76 -3.40 -3.86
N ALA A 17 -3.49 -3.07 -3.73
CA ALA A 17 -2.54 -3.36 -4.79
C ALA A 17 -2.44 -4.87 -5.02
N ASP A 18 -2.38 -5.64 -3.95
CA ASP A 18 -2.31 -7.09 -4.07
C ASP A 18 -3.51 -7.64 -4.82
N VAL A 19 -4.69 -7.15 -4.48
CA VAL A 19 -5.90 -7.60 -5.14
C VAL A 19 -5.85 -7.25 -6.63
N ALA A 20 -5.44 -6.04 -6.94
CA ALA A 20 -5.37 -5.61 -8.33
C ALA A 20 -4.36 -6.43 -9.12
N LEU A 21 -3.21 -6.72 -8.51
CA LEU A 21 -2.20 -7.54 -9.16
C LEU A 21 -2.72 -8.94 -9.40
N GLY A 22 -3.49 -9.46 -8.45
CA GLY A 22 -4.09 -10.77 -8.60
C GLY A 22 -5.09 -10.82 -9.73
N LYS A 23 -5.64 -9.67 -10.10
CA LYS A 23 -6.59 -9.59 -11.20
C LYS A 23 -5.90 -9.43 -12.54
N GLY A 24 -4.57 -9.38 -12.56
CA GLY A 24 -3.85 -9.26 -13.81
C GLY A 24 -3.31 -7.88 -14.10
N LYS A 25 -3.47 -6.95 -13.20
CA LYS A 25 -2.94 -5.61 -13.40
C LYS A 25 -1.45 -5.60 -13.10
N LYS A 26 -0.77 -4.60 -13.64
CA LYS A 26 0.67 -4.48 -13.45
C LYS A 26 0.98 -3.41 -12.43
N VAL A 27 2.19 -3.52 -11.85
CA VAL A 27 2.59 -2.59 -10.80
C VAL A 27 2.46 -1.13 -11.21
N PRO A 28 2.97 -0.71 -12.38
CA PRO A 28 2.84 0.68 -12.76
C PRO A 28 1.39 1.14 -12.81
N GLU A 29 0.53 0.27 -13.30
CA GLU A 29 -0.88 0.60 -13.42
C GLU A 29 -1.53 0.72 -12.04
N VAL A 30 -1.18 -0.20 -11.16
CA VAL A 30 -1.72 -0.18 -9.81
C VAL A 30 -1.26 1.08 -9.07
N CYS A 31 0.01 1.41 -9.19
CA CYS A 31 0.54 2.59 -8.53
C CYS A 31 -0.16 3.84 -9.02
N LYS A 32 -0.39 3.92 -10.31
CA LYS A 32 -1.09 5.07 -10.86
C LYS A 32 -2.51 5.17 -10.31
N GLN A 33 -3.15 4.04 -10.18
CA GLN A 33 -4.50 3.99 -9.66
C GLN A 33 -4.53 4.44 -8.20
N LEU A 34 -3.52 4.08 -7.43
CA LEU A 34 -3.44 4.45 -6.04
C LEU A 34 -2.88 5.84 -5.81
N GLY A 35 -2.34 6.45 -6.86
CA GLY A 35 -1.79 7.78 -6.73
C GLY A 35 -0.40 7.81 -6.11
N ILE A 36 0.37 6.76 -6.28
CA ILE A 36 1.73 6.68 -5.75
C ILE A 36 2.68 6.28 -6.86
N SER A 37 3.97 6.43 -6.60
CA SER A 37 4.98 6.01 -7.56
C SER A 37 5.35 4.56 -7.29
N GLU A 38 5.98 3.94 -8.28
CA GLU A 38 6.45 2.56 -8.12
C GLU A 38 7.46 2.47 -6.99
N GLN A 39 8.32 3.48 -6.91
CA GLN A 39 9.32 3.51 -5.87
C GLN A 39 8.67 3.51 -4.50
N THR A 40 7.64 4.32 -4.34
CA THR A 40 6.91 4.39 -3.08
C THR A 40 6.25 3.06 -2.79
N TYR A 41 5.67 2.43 -3.81
CA TYR A 41 5.01 1.15 -3.64
C TYR A 41 6.00 0.10 -3.13
N TYR A 42 7.16 0.00 -3.73
CA TYR A 42 8.13 -1.01 -3.32
C TYR A 42 8.67 -0.73 -1.93
N ARG A 43 8.86 0.55 -1.61
CA ARG A 43 9.31 0.93 -0.27
C ARG A 43 8.28 0.50 0.77
N TRP A 44 7.02 0.80 0.50
CA TRP A 44 5.96 0.43 1.42
C TRP A 44 5.84 -1.09 1.54
N ARG A 45 5.98 -1.76 0.44
CA ARG A 45 5.87 -3.20 0.46
C ARG A 45 6.96 -3.83 1.32
N THR A 46 8.16 -3.32 1.24
CA THR A 46 9.25 -3.82 2.05
C THR A 46 9.01 -3.53 3.52
N LYS A 47 8.50 -2.35 3.81
CA LYS A 47 8.34 -1.92 5.18
C LYS A 47 7.08 -2.48 5.84
N TYR A 48 6.00 -2.52 5.10
CA TYR A 48 4.70 -2.90 5.65
C TYR A 48 4.14 -4.16 5.03
N GLY A 49 4.85 -4.77 4.12
CA GLY A 49 4.33 -5.96 3.48
C GLY A 49 4.08 -7.06 4.50
N GLY A 50 2.92 -7.68 4.41
CA GLY A 50 2.58 -8.74 5.33
C GLY A 50 1.90 -8.29 6.60
N MET A 51 1.75 -6.98 6.80
CA MET A 51 1.06 -6.47 7.97
C MET A 51 -0.42 -6.32 7.69
N ASP A 52 -1.22 -6.54 8.72
CA ASP A 52 -2.64 -6.24 8.63
C ASP A 52 -2.88 -4.80 9.06
N PRO A 53 -3.96 -4.17 8.58
CA PRO A 53 -4.29 -2.82 9.03
C PRO A 53 -4.40 -2.75 10.55
N GLN A 54 -4.89 -3.82 11.14
CA GLN A 54 -5.05 -3.88 12.58
C GLN A 54 -3.70 -3.89 13.29
N MET A 55 -2.75 -4.62 12.74
CA MET A 55 -1.40 -4.66 13.30
C MET A 55 -0.72 -3.31 13.20
N ALA A 56 -0.90 -2.64 12.06
CA ALA A 56 -0.31 -1.34 11.87
C ALA A 56 -0.87 -0.34 12.88
N ARG A 57 -2.16 -0.47 13.17
CA ARG A 57 -2.79 0.44 14.11
C ARG A 57 -2.26 0.25 15.52
N GLN A 58 -2.02 -0.98 15.91
CA GLN A 58 -1.55 -1.29 17.26
C GLN A 58 -0.08 -1.10 17.44
N SER A 59 0.63 -0.98 16.36
CA SER A 59 2.06 -0.85 16.40
C SER A 59 2.47 0.50 16.97
N HIS A 60 3.38 0.51 17.87
CA HIS A 60 3.96 1.74 18.36
C HIS A 60 5.18 1.48 19.23
#